data_4ae5257aac3e0291fd9ae0e677916506
#
_entry.id   4ae5257aac3e0291fd9ae0e677916506
#
_cell.length_a   1.000
_cell.length_b   1.000
_cell.length_c   1.000
_cell.angle_alpha   90.00
_cell.angle_beta   90.00
_cell.angle_gamma   90.00
#
_symmetry.space_group_name_H-M   'P 1'
#
loop_
_entity.id
_entity.type
_entity.pdbx_description
1 polymer ?
#
loop_
_entity_poly.entity_id
_entity_poly.type
_entity_poly.pdbx_seq_one_letter_code
_entity_poly.pdbx_strand_id
1 'polypeptide(L)'
;RLDFQVVYASALNGWASLDADAPTDDMTPLFQTIVDQVAAPDADVNGGFQMQISQLDYNSYVGVIGVGRVSRGSVKPNQQVTVVTADGKTRNGKVGLVYGYLGLERHEVDAANAGDIIAITGLGELKISDTICDVNAVEALPPLSVDEPTVTMTFQVNTSPFAGKEGKYVTSRNILERLNDELVHNVALRVEEMADPDKFRVSGRGELHLGILIENMRREGYELAVSRPEVILKEENGETQEPYETLTIDCEEQHQGSIMEQLGLRKAEMTDMSPDGKGRVRIDFVIPSRGLIGFQTEFMTMTSGSGLLYHTFDHYGPYKGGIIGKRKNGVLIANANGKALTNALFNLQERGRLFIGHGVEVYEGMVIGIHSRDNDLTVNALKGKQLTNVRASGTDEAQTLVPPIKMSLEQALEFIDDDELVEVTPESIRIRKKLLTENERKRASRAPKS
;
A
#
# COMPACT_ATOMS: atom_id res chain seq x y z
N ARG A 1 11.01 16.07 -27.12
CA ARG A 1 12.33 16.52 -27.54
C ARG A 1 13.08 15.29 -28.03
N LEU A 2 13.41 15.23 -29.32
CA LEU A 2 14.05 14.05 -29.95
C LEU A 2 15.59 14.16 -29.95
N ASP A 3 16.11 15.32 -29.55
CA ASP A 3 17.55 15.59 -29.51
C ASP A 3 17.94 15.92 -28.07
N PHE A 4 18.83 15.11 -27.49
CA PHE A 4 19.34 15.26 -26.12
C PHE A 4 20.73 14.65 -25.99
N GLN A 5 21.53 15.19 -25.08
CA GLN A 5 22.86 14.70 -24.78
C GLN A 5 22.79 13.35 -24.06
N VAL A 6 23.54 12.36 -24.56
CA VAL A 6 23.69 11.05 -23.93
C VAL A 6 25.03 10.98 -23.22
N VAL A 7 25.02 10.47 -21.98
CA VAL A 7 26.23 10.18 -21.20
C VAL A 7 26.21 8.71 -20.81
N TYR A 8 27.28 8.02 -21.09
CA TYR A 8 27.51 6.62 -20.68
C TYR A 8 28.27 6.64 -19.35
N ALA A 9 27.81 5.87 -18.38
CA ALA A 9 28.45 5.89 -17.06
C ALA A 9 28.34 4.54 -16.35
N SER A 10 29.33 4.27 -15.50
CA SER A 10 29.32 3.16 -14.56
C SER A 10 29.66 3.66 -13.18
N ALA A 11 28.66 3.83 -12.32
CA ALA A 11 28.86 4.26 -10.94
C ALA A 11 29.71 3.25 -10.14
N LEU A 12 29.55 1.96 -10.41
CA LEU A 12 30.34 0.89 -9.78
C LEU A 12 31.85 1.02 -10.08
N ASN A 13 32.18 1.39 -11.30
CA ASN A 13 33.58 1.51 -11.77
C ASN A 13 34.08 2.97 -11.71
N GLY A 14 33.25 3.92 -11.30
CA GLY A 14 33.60 5.31 -11.06
C GLY A 14 33.96 6.12 -12.31
N TRP A 15 33.41 5.80 -13.50
CA TRP A 15 33.69 6.51 -14.74
C TRP A 15 32.42 6.99 -15.46
N ALA A 16 32.56 8.05 -16.26
CA ALA A 16 31.54 8.51 -17.19
C ALA A 16 32.19 9.01 -18.51
N SER A 17 31.49 8.90 -19.64
CA SER A 17 31.97 9.35 -20.94
C SER A 17 30.82 9.80 -21.82
N LEU A 18 31.11 10.67 -22.78
CA LEU A 18 30.20 11.04 -23.88
C LEU A 18 30.25 10.04 -25.05
N ASP A 19 31.21 9.12 -25.01
CA ASP A 19 31.40 8.06 -26.00
C ASP A 19 31.35 6.69 -25.30
N ALA A 20 30.49 5.80 -25.81
CA ALA A 20 30.29 4.47 -25.22
C ALA A 20 31.57 3.60 -25.27
N ASP A 21 32.39 3.80 -26.28
CA ASP A 21 33.58 3.00 -26.56
C ASP A 21 34.87 3.58 -25.94
N ALA A 22 34.75 4.75 -25.32
CA ALA A 22 35.88 5.48 -24.72
C ALA A 22 35.62 5.89 -23.27
N PRO A 23 35.60 4.92 -22.32
CA PRO A 23 35.43 5.24 -20.91
C PRO A 23 36.57 6.11 -20.39
N THR A 24 36.28 7.04 -19.50
CA THR A 24 37.24 7.90 -18.80
C THR A 24 37.63 7.31 -17.45
N ASP A 25 38.55 7.95 -16.74
CA ASP A 25 39.02 7.48 -15.44
C ASP A 25 38.19 8.01 -14.25
N ASP A 26 37.19 8.89 -14.51
CA ASP A 26 36.38 9.53 -13.46
C ASP A 26 34.96 9.89 -13.94
N MET A 27 34.17 10.48 -13.03
CA MET A 27 32.78 10.89 -13.27
C MET A 27 32.65 12.34 -13.79
N THR A 28 33.75 13.05 -14.03
CA THR A 28 33.75 14.45 -14.46
C THR A 28 32.89 14.71 -15.70
N PRO A 29 32.89 13.88 -16.77
CA PRO A 29 32.03 14.12 -17.92
C PRO A 29 30.53 14.14 -17.60
N LEU A 30 30.07 13.32 -16.65
CA LEU A 30 28.67 13.34 -16.19
C LEU A 30 28.37 14.64 -15.43
N PHE A 31 29.20 15.00 -14.48
CA PHE A 31 29.00 16.22 -13.69
C PHE A 31 29.06 17.47 -14.55
N GLN A 32 30.01 17.52 -15.50
CA GLN A 32 30.11 18.65 -16.43
C GLN A 32 28.87 18.75 -17.31
N THR A 33 28.37 17.63 -17.82
CA THR A 33 27.14 17.62 -18.63
C THR A 33 25.93 18.09 -17.81
N ILE A 34 25.83 17.73 -16.53
CA ILE A 34 24.77 18.24 -15.63
C ILE A 34 24.88 19.76 -15.51
N VAL A 35 26.06 20.30 -15.24
CA VAL A 35 26.28 21.74 -15.11
C VAL A 35 25.93 22.50 -16.39
N ASP A 36 26.27 21.93 -17.54
CA ASP A 36 26.09 22.59 -18.84
C ASP A 36 24.65 22.47 -19.39
N GLN A 37 23.94 21.37 -19.08
CA GLN A 37 22.66 21.05 -19.70
C GLN A 37 21.45 21.22 -18.77
N VAL A 38 21.64 21.17 -17.46
CA VAL A 38 20.56 21.35 -16.48
C VAL A 38 20.49 22.82 -16.06
N ALA A 39 19.40 23.48 -16.41
CA ALA A 39 19.19 24.87 -16.01
C ALA A 39 19.13 24.99 -14.48
N ALA A 40 19.73 26.05 -13.93
CA ALA A 40 19.57 26.39 -12.54
C ALA A 40 18.09 26.67 -12.22
N PRO A 41 17.65 26.50 -10.95
CA PRO A 41 16.27 26.82 -10.56
C PRO A 41 15.91 28.27 -10.94
N ASP A 42 14.78 28.44 -11.62
CA ASP A 42 14.21 29.76 -11.83
C ASP A 42 13.64 30.27 -10.51
N ALA A 43 14.33 31.23 -9.88
CA ALA A 43 14.03 31.65 -8.53
C ALA A 43 14.31 33.15 -8.35
N ASP A 44 13.30 33.89 -7.86
CA ASP A 44 13.43 35.29 -7.48
C ASP A 44 14.00 35.40 -6.05
N VAL A 45 15.31 35.62 -5.93
CA VAL A 45 16.00 35.78 -4.65
C VAL A 45 15.79 37.13 -3.99
N ASN A 46 15.30 38.14 -4.72
CA ASN A 46 15.14 39.53 -4.24
C ASN A 46 13.74 39.88 -3.77
N GLY A 47 12.75 39.01 -4.05
CA GLY A 47 11.37 39.20 -3.62
C GLY A 47 11.15 38.94 -2.13
N GLY A 48 9.94 39.25 -1.64
CA GLY A 48 9.53 38.87 -0.28
C GLY A 48 9.43 37.35 -0.14
N PHE A 49 9.84 36.80 1.01
CA PHE A 49 9.85 35.37 1.28
C PHE A 49 8.49 34.70 0.97
N GLN A 50 8.54 33.60 0.26
CA GLN A 50 7.39 32.77 -0.05
C GLN A 50 7.81 31.30 -0.15
N MET A 51 7.10 30.45 0.58
CA MET A 51 7.32 29.00 0.60
C MET A 51 5.98 28.29 0.79
N GLN A 52 5.72 27.24 0.03
CA GLN A 52 4.55 26.37 0.25
C GLN A 52 4.96 25.08 0.97
N ILE A 53 4.18 24.69 1.96
CA ILE A 53 4.36 23.41 2.66
C ILE A 53 3.90 22.27 1.76
N SER A 54 4.83 21.42 1.37
CA SER A 54 4.59 20.22 0.57
C SER A 54 4.61 18.92 1.38
N GLN A 55 5.27 18.93 2.53
CA GLN A 55 5.37 17.80 3.43
C GLN A 55 5.39 18.28 4.87
N LEU A 56 4.86 17.48 5.77
CA LEU A 56 4.96 17.68 7.22
C LEU A 56 5.78 16.57 7.85
N ASP A 57 6.49 16.93 8.91
CA ASP A 57 7.18 16.01 9.80
C ASP A 57 6.93 16.46 11.25
N TYR A 58 7.20 15.60 12.20
CA TYR A 58 7.01 15.89 13.61
C TYR A 58 8.19 15.44 14.44
N ASN A 59 8.58 16.27 15.37
CA ASN A 59 9.60 15.92 16.37
C ASN A 59 9.11 16.38 17.74
N SER A 60 9.23 15.51 18.75
CA SER A 60 8.74 15.78 20.12
C SER A 60 9.34 17.02 20.77
N TYR A 61 10.52 17.50 20.34
CA TYR A 61 11.20 18.67 20.88
C TYR A 61 10.80 19.99 20.20
N VAL A 62 10.67 19.95 18.86
CA VAL A 62 10.42 21.17 18.06
C VAL A 62 8.98 21.25 17.55
N GLY A 63 8.19 20.19 17.75
CA GLY A 63 6.81 20.11 17.27
C GLY A 63 6.70 19.82 15.78
N VAL A 64 5.70 20.42 15.14
CA VAL A 64 5.46 20.27 13.70
C VAL A 64 6.58 20.96 12.90
N ILE A 65 7.08 20.25 11.89
CA ILE A 65 8.11 20.69 10.96
C ILE A 65 7.49 20.76 9.57
N GLY A 66 7.47 21.96 8.98
CA GLY A 66 6.99 22.14 7.62
C GLY A 66 8.15 22.06 6.63
N VAL A 67 8.02 21.19 5.63
CA VAL A 67 9.02 21.02 4.55
C VAL A 67 8.45 21.55 3.25
N GLY A 68 9.28 22.26 2.49
CA GLY A 68 8.89 22.78 1.18
C GLY A 68 10.03 23.45 0.45
N ARG A 69 9.77 23.87 -0.79
CA ARG A 69 10.69 24.66 -1.58
C ARG A 69 10.44 26.14 -1.34
N VAL A 70 11.50 26.92 -1.15
CA VAL A 70 11.43 28.38 -1.16
C VAL A 70 11.19 28.84 -2.61
N SER A 71 10.03 29.41 -2.85
CA SER A 71 9.63 29.88 -4.20
C SER A 71 10.19 31.27 -4.51
N ARG A 72 10.32 32.11 -3.48
CA ARG A 72 10.77 33.49 -3.62
C ARG A 72 11.45 33.98 -2.34
N GLY A 73 12.41 34.86 -2.49
CA GLY A 73 13.10 35.58 -1.40
C GLY A 73 14.03 34.71 -0.57
N SER A 74 14.18 35.06 0.69
CA SER A 74 15.00 34.32 1.64
C SER A 74 14.36 34.29 3.02
N VAL A 75 14.76 33.31 3.82
CA VAL A 75 14.27 33.11 5.20
C VAL A 75 15.46 32.88 6.15
N LYS A 76 15.31 33.38 7.37
CA LYS A 76 16.28 33.19 8.47
C LYS A 76 15.57 32.71 9.72
N PRO A 77 16.26 32.03 10.65
CA PRO A 77 15.74 31.75 11.97
C PRO A 77 15.26 33.05 12.67
N ASN A 78 14.20 32.94 13.44
CA ASN A 78 13.56 34.02 14.18
C ASN A 78 12.84 35.09 13.32
N GLN A 79 12.73 34.93 12.01
CA GLN A 79 12.01 35.85 11.11
C GLN A 79 10.51 35.81 11.36
N GLN A 80 9.88 37.00 11.35
CA GLN A 80 8.42 37.13 11.38
C GLN A 80 7.83 36.78 10.00
N VAL A 81 6.78 36.00 9.95
CA VAL A 81 6.15 35.55 8.73
C VAL A 81 4.63 35.51 8.91
N THR A 82 3.91 35.50 7.78
CA THR A 82 2.48 35.23 7.74
C THR A 82 2.24 33.87 7.12
N VAL A 83 1.51 33.02 7.81
CA VAL A 83 1.03 31.73 7.29
C VAL A 83 -0.34 31.95 6.67
N VAL A 84 -0.50 31.61 5.40
CA VAL A 84 -1.77 31.60 4.68
C VAL A 84 -2.22 30.16 4.49
N THR A 85 -3.36 29.81 5.05
CA THR A 85 -3.90 28.45 4.96
C THR A 85 -4.55 28.22 3.59
N ALA A 86 -4.75 26.95 3.19
CA ALA A 86 -5.35 26.60 1.91
C ALA A 86 -6.77 27.18 1.72
N ASP A 87 -7.50 27.45 2.82
CA ASP A 87 -8.82 28.12 2.82
C ASP A 87 -8.73 29.66 2.86
N GLY A 88 -7.52 30.23 2.70
CA GLY A 88 -7.29 31.65 2.60
C GLY A 88 -7.22 32.43 3.93
N LYS A 89 -7.30 31.75 5.08
CA LYS A 89 -7.12 32.41 6.39
C LYS A 89 -5.66 32.71 6.63
N THR A 90 -5.39 33.81 7.32
CA THR A 90 -4.03 34.26 7.64
C THR A 90 -3.77 34.25 9.14
N ARG A 91 -2.56 33.92 9.53
CA ARG A 91 -2.06 34.08 10.89
C ARG A 91 -0.58 34.45 10.88
N ASN A 92 -0.19 35.29 11.84
CA ASN A 92 1.21 35.63 12.03
C ASN A 92 1.95 34.50 12.78
N GLY A 93 3.21 34.30 12.42
CA GLY A 93 4.08 33.33 13.06
C GLY A 93 5.54 33.82 13.10
N LYS A 94 6.32 33.12 13.84
CA LYS A 94 7.77 33.36 13.92
C LYS A 94 8.48 32.05 13.60
N VAL A 95 9.33 32.07 12.59
CA VAL A 95 10.17 30.93 12.22
C VAL A 95 11.09 30.59 13.39
N GLY A 96 11.11 29.34 13.80
CA GLY A 96 12.04 28.84 14.80
C GLY A 96 13.40 28.55 14.15
N LEU A 97 13.67 27.28 13.89
CA LEU A 97 14.89 26.84 13.20
C LEU A 97 14.61 26.65 11.71
N VAL A 98 15.64 26.84 10.91
CA VAL A 98 15.66 26.56 9.48
C VAL A 98 16.68 25.46 9.23
N TYR A 99 16.26 24.41 8.54
CA TYR A 99 17.10 23.28 8.17
C TYR A 99 17.24 23.19 6.66
N GLY A 100 18.47 23.04 6.20
CA GLY A 100 18.79 22.60 4.84
C GLY A 100 18.98 21.08 4.78
N TYR A 101 19.09 20.55 3.58
CA TYR A 101 19.37 19.14 3.33
C TYR A 101 20.72 18.96 2.66
N LEU A 102 21.52 18.03 3.17
CA LEU A 102 22.74 17.55 2.53
C LEU A 102 22.64 16.02 2.42
N GLY A 103 22.38 15.54 1.21
CA GLY A 103 21.97 14.16 1.00
C GLY A 103 20.64 13.89 1.70
N LEU A 104 20.58 12.92 2.61
CA LEU A 104 19.40 12.56 3.39
C LEU A 104 19.33 13.22 4.77
N GLU A 105 20.41 13.89 5.19
CA GLU A 105 20.50 14.48 6.52
C GLU A 105 20.06 15.95 6.51
N ARG A 106 19.37 16.34 7.60
CA ARG A 106 18.99 17.73 7.88
C ARG A 106 20.06 18.37 8.75
N HIS A 107 20.45 19.59 8.43
CA HIS A 107 21.36 20.41 9.23
C HIS A 107 20.83 21.83 9.34
N GLU A 108 21.06 22.46 10.47
CA GLU A 108 20.66 23.85 10.70
C GLU A 108 21.45 24.80 9.77
N VAL A 109 20.74 25.79 9.23
CA VAL A 109 21.30 26.83 8.37
C VAL A 109 20.92 28.22 8.88
N ASP A 110 21.81 29.17 8.72
CA ASP A 110 21.59 30.58 9.14
C ASP A 110 20.67 31.33 8.18
N ALA A 111 20.53 30.87 6.96
CA ALA A 111 19.61 31.40 5.95
C ALA A 111 19.38 30.37 4.82
N ALA A 112 18.23 30.50 4.17
CA ALA A 112 17.93 29.78 2.95
C ALA A 112 17.30 30.72 1.92
N ASN A 113 17.52 30.45 0.64
CA ASN A 113 17.15 31.33 -0.47
C ASN A 113 16.14 30.63 -1.41
N ALA A 114 15.53 31.42 -2.26
CA ALA A 114 14.65 30.91 -3.33
C ALA A 114 15.37 29.84 -4.17
N GLY A 115 14.68 28.72 -4.38
CA GLY A 115 15.23 27.51 -5.01
C GLY A 115 15.57 26.39 -4.02
N ASP A 116 15.91 26.70 -2.77
CA ASP A 116 16.26 25.72 -1.76
C ASP A 116 15.03 24.91 -1.28
N ILE A 117 15.25 23.65 -0.98
CA ILE A 117 14.30 22.81 -0.24
C ILE A 117 14.73 22.87 1.23
N ILE A 118 13.81 23.29 2.09
CA ILE A 118 14.09 23.49 3.51
C ILE A 118 13.01 22.88 4.40
N ALA A 119 13.39 22.71 5.66
CA ALA A 119 12.43 22.42 6.73
C ALA A 119 12.46 23.56 7.77
N ILE A 120 11.29 23.98 8.21
CA ILE A 120 11.12 25.06 9.17
C ILE A 120 10.28 24.63 10.37
N THR A 121 10.56 25.23 11.52
CA THR A 121 9.86 24.97 12.79
C THR A 121 9.31 26.27 13.40
N GLY A 122 8.60 26.15 14.51
CA GLY A 122 8.17 27.29 15.32
C GLY A 122 6.85 27.94 14.88
N LEU A 123 6.22 27.44 13.83
CA LEU A 123 4.99 28.03 13.29
C LEU A 123 3.69 27.40 13.84
N GLY A 124 3.80 26.51 14.84
CA GLY A 124 2.63 25.85 15.43
C GLY A 124 1.97 24.85 14.46
N GLU A 125 0.65 24.86 14.39
CA GLU A 125 -0.09 24.00 13.45
C GLU A 125 0.18 24.44 12.02
N LEU A 126 0.69 23.54 11.20
CA LEU A 126 0.85 23.67 9.77
C LEU A 126 0.09 22.56 9.07
N LYS A 127 -0.36 22.86 7.86
CA LYS A 127 -0.99 21.87 6.96
C LYS A 127 -0.29 21.90 5.60
N ILE A 128 -0.38 20.80 4.87
CA ILE A 128 0.06 20.78 3.48
C ILE A 128 -0.77 21.78 2.69
N SER A 129 -0.14 22.44 1.73
CA SER A 129 -0.63 23.60 0.98
C SER A 129 -0.62 24.95 1.71
N ASP A 130 -0.36 25.00 3.01
CA ASP A 130 -0.15 26.29 3.67
C ASP A 130 1.02 27.04 3.00
N THR A 131 0.84 28.32 2.74
CA THR A 131 1.89 29.18 2.20
C THR A 131 2.43 30.07 3.29
N ILE A 132 3.72 30.12 3.43
CA ILE A 132 4.42 30.97 4.39
C ILE A 132 5.02 32.15 3.63
N CYS A 133 4.65 33.37 4.01
CA CYS A 133 4.99 34.59 3.31
C CYS A 133 5.71 35.59 4.23
N ASP A 134 6.48 36.49 3.61
CA ASP A 134 6.89 37.72 4.27
C ASP A 134 5.68 38.52 4.74
N VAL A 135 5.76 39.16 5.91
CA VAL A 135 4.63 39.92 6.50
C VAL A 135 4.21 41.10 5.63
N ASN A 136 5.08 41.63 4.79
CA ASN A 136 4.84 42.77 3.89
C ASN A 136 4.48 42.34 2.47
N ALA A 137 4.55 41.01 2.15
CA ALA A 137 4.30 40.46 0.81
C ALA A 137 3.50 39.17 0.93
N VAL A 138 2.28 39.27 1.46
CA VAL A 138 1.39 38.14 1.70
C VAL A 138 0.72 37.71 0.40
N GLU A 139 1.12 36.59 -0.16
CA GLU A 139 0.61 36.03 -1.41
C GLU A 139 0.57 34.52 -1.32
N ALA A 140 -0.63 33.92 -1.30
CA ALA A 140 -0.79 32.47 -1.25
C ALA A 140 -0.45 31.84 -2.61
N LEU A 141 0.26 30.71 -2.58
CA LEU A 141 0.39 29.83 -3.74
C LEU A 141 -0.88 29.00 -3.93
N PRO A 142 -1.20 28.59 -5.16
CA PRO A 142 -2.34 27.70 -5.40
C PRO A 142 -2.22 26.44 -4.52
N PRO A 143 -3.31 25.97 -3.88
CA PRO A 143 -3.28 24.77 -3.09
C PRO A 143 -2.80 23.57 -3.91
N LEU A 144 -1.98 22.73 -3.30
CA LEU A 144 -1.56 21.46 -3.91
C LEU A 144 -2.78 20.54 -4.00
N SER A 145 -3.07 20.04 -5.19
CA SER A 145 -4.10 18.99 -5.35
C SER A 145 -3.54 17.68 -4.81
N VAL A 146 -4.28 17.07 -3.91
CA VAL A 146 -4.02 15.71 -3.46
C VAL A 146 -5.14 14.82 -3.98
N ASP A 147 -4.77 13.72 -4.61
CA ASP A 147 -5.76 12.75 -5.10
C ASP A 147 -6.64 12.27 -3.96
N GLU A 148 -7.94 12.26 -4.20
CA GLU A 148 -8.89 11.74 -3.23
C GLU A 148 -8.68 10.23 -3.02
N PRO A 149 -9.00 9.71 -1.80
CA PRO A 149 -8.98 8.28 -1.57
C PRO A 149 -9.93 7.54 -2.53
N THR A 150 -9.44 6.44 -3.10
CA THR A 150 -10.21 5.59 -4.03
C THR A 150 -10.54 4.22 -3.45
N VAL A 151 -9.80 3.80 -2.40
CA VAL A 151 -9.95 2.50 -1.74
C VAL A 151 -10.15 2.71 -0.25
N THR A 152 -11.00 1.89 0.34
CA THR A 152 -11.28 1.87 1.78
C THR A 152 -11.14 0.46 2.34
N MET A 153 -10.73 0.37 3.60
CA MET A 153 -10.67 -0.87 4.38
C MET A 153 -11.20 -0.63 5.79
N THR A 154 -11.72 -1.67 6.43
CA THR A 154 -12.02 -1.62 7.86
C THR A 154 -10.82 -2.12 8.65
N PHE A 155 -10.29 -1.28 9.54
CA PHE A 155 -9.31 -1.66 10.55
C PHE A 155 -10.06 -1.88 11.86
N GLN A 156 -9.81 -2.97 12.54
CA GLN A 156 -10.52 -3.30 13.77
C GLN A 156 -9.63 -4.01 14.79
N VAL A 157 -10.05 -3.96 16.04
CA VAL A 157 -9.42 -4.76 17.10
C VAL A 157 -9.46 -6.23 16.73
N ASN A 158 -8.34 -6.93 16.94
CA ASN A 158 -8.32 -8.37 16.76
C ASN A 158 -9.10 -9.08 17.87
N THR A 159 -10.12 -9.82 17.49
CA THR A 159 -11.01 -10.59 18.41
C THR A 159 -10.84 -12.10 18.25
N SER A 160 -9.74 -12.55 17.64
CA SER A 160 -9.47 -13.97 17.50
C SER A 160 -9.09 -14.62 18.84
N PRO A 161 -9.14 -15.96 18.96
CA PRO A 161 -8.64 -16.66 20.15
C PRO A 161 -7.14 -16.43 20.45
N PHE A 162 -6.41 -15.86 19.52
CA PHE A 162 -4.99 -15.51 19.68
C PHE A 162 -4.76 -14.02 19.96
N ALA A 163 -5.81 -13.23 20.09
CA ALA A 163 -5.71 -11.81 20.38
C ALA A 163 -4.85 -11.52 21.59
N GLY A 164 -3.94 -10.56 21.48
CA GLY A 164 -3.04 -10.11 22.55
C GLY A 164 -1.88 -11.03 22.89
N LYS A 165 -1.66 -12.11 22.12
CA LYS A 165 -0.51 -13.01 22.37
C LYS A 165 0.80 -12.49 21.80
N GLU A 166 0.76 -11.75 20.69
CA GLU A 166 1.93 -11.34 19.92
C GLU A 166 2.07 -9.80 19.85
N GLY A 167 0.95 -9.05 19.91
CA GLY A 167 0.95 -7.61 19.83
C GLY A 167 1.18 -6.90 21.16
N LYS A 168 1.87 -5.76 21.12
CA LYS A 168 2.03 -4.82 22.25
C LYS A 168 0.85 -3.84 22.35
N TYR A 169 0.39 -3.35 21.21
CA TYR A 169 -0.69 -2.38 21.09
C TYR A 169 -1.90 -3.05 20.45
N VAL A 170 -2.92 -3.36 21.26
CA VAL A 170 -4.03 -4.27 20.86
C VAL A 170 -5.42 -3.65 21.05
N THR A 171 -5.52 -2.46 21.64
CA THR A 171 -6.80 -1.81 21.95
C THR A 171 -7.25 -0.87 20.84
N SER A 172 -8.57 -0.63 20.74
CA SER A 172 -9.13 0.37 19.82
C SER A 172 -8.51 1.76 20.01
N ARG A 173 -8.25 2.14 21.25
CA ARG A 173 -7.60 3.41 21.57
C ARG A 173 -6.18 3.49 20.95
N ASN A 174 -5.36 2.45 21.11
CA ASN A 174 -4.01 2.44 20.54
C ASN A 174 -4.06 2.56 19.00
N ILE A 175 -4.98 1.82 18.35
CA ILE A 175 -5.15 1.86 16.90
C ILE A 175 -5.57 3.26 16.46
N LEU A 176 -6.56 3.87 17.12
CA LEU A 176 -7.06 5.20 16.78
C LEU A 176 -5.99 6.28 16.97
N GLU A 177 -5.26 6.26 18.09
CA GLU A 177 -4.15 7.20 18.36
C GLU A 177 -3.11 7.11 17.23
N ARG A 178 -2.69 5.91 16.85
CA ARG A 178 -1.72 5.71 15.77
C ARG A 178 -2.24 6.17 14.40
N LEU A 179 -3.51 5.92 14.10
CA LEU A 179 -4.14 6.39 12.86
C LEU A 179 -4.23 7.93 12.82
N ASN A 180 -4.52 8.57 13.94
CA ASN A 180 -4.55 10.03 14.05
C ASN A 180 -3.14 10.63 13.88
N ASP A 181 -2.11 9.99 14.42
CA ASP A 181 -0.72 10.42 14.21
C ASP A 181 -0.34 10.34 12.72
N GLU A 182 -0.81 9.29 12.03
CA GLU A 182 -0.59 9.17 10.57
C GLU A 182 -1.26 10.29 9.78
N LEU A 183 -2.46 10.73 10.17
CA LEU A 183 -3.19 11.82 9.50
C LEU A 183 -2.44 13.16 9.51
N VAL A 184 -1.50 13.35 10.45
CA VAL A 184 -0.70 14.60 10.52
C VAL A 184 0.16 14.76 9.27
N HIS A 185 0.71 13.66 8.74
CA HIS A 185 1.64 13.71 7.61
C HIS A 185 1.09 13.07 6.33
N ASN A 186 0.05 12.27 6.43
CA ASN A 186 -0.51 11.52 5.32
C ASN A 186 -1.84 12.13 4.86
N VAL A 187 -1.76 13.17 4.03
CA VAL A 187 -2.92 13.95 3.57
C VAL A 187 -3.89 13.17 2.69
N ALA A 188 -3.43 12.07 2.10
CA ALA A 188 -4.27 11.21 1.26
C ALA A 188 -5.01 10.14 2.08
N LEU A 189 -4.77 10.07 3.38
CA LEU A 189 -5.44 9.16 4.30
C LEU A 189 -6.69 9.84 4.87
N ARG A 190 -7.77 9.08 5.00
CA ARG A 190 -8.95 9.46 5.78
C ARG A 190 -9.28 8.36 6.77
N VAL A 191 -9.63 8.73 7.98
CA VAL A 191 -10.01 7.81 9.06
C VAL A 191 -11.35 8.26 9.61
N GLU A 192 -12.30 7.34 9.68
CA GLU A 192 -13.63 7.56 10.22
C GLU A 192 -13.95 6.48 11.27
N GLU A 193 -14.40 6.90 12.43
CA GLU A 193 -14.92 5.98 13.44
C GLU A 193 -16.26 5.41 12.95
N MET A 194 -16.45 4.11 13.11
CA MET A 194 -17.69 3.44 12.73
C MET A 194 -18.67 3.39 13.93
N ALA A 195 -19.89 2.92 13.69
CA ALA A 195 -20.87 2.71 14.75
C ALA A 195 -20.39 1.72 15.84
N ASP A 196 -19.51 0.80 15.47
CA ASP A 196 -18.78 -0.08 16.40
C ASP A 196 -17.48 0.62 16.78
N PRO A 197 -17.25 0.96 18.07
CA PRO A 197 -16.09 1.73 18.53
C PRO A 197 -14.76 0.98 18.36
N ASP A 198 -14.80 -0.33 18.08
CA ASP A 198 -13.63 -1.14 17.82
C ASP A 198 -13.28 -1.23 16.32
N LYS A 199 -13.98 -0.46 15.48
CA LYS A 199 -13.80 -0.44 14.01
C LYS A 199 -13.62 0.96 13.48
N PHE A 200 -12.67 1.08 12.55
CA PHE A 200 -12.31 2.32 11.87
C PHE A 200 -12.35 2.08 10.36
N ARG A 201 -13.03 2.96 9.63
CA ARG A 201 -12.94 3.01 8.19
C ARG A 201 -11.72 3.82 7.80
N VAL A 202 -10.78 3.18 7.13
CA VAL A 202 -9.53 3.81 6.70
C VAL A 202 -9.50 3.83 5.17
N SER A 203 -9.40 5.02 4.60
CA SER A 203 -9.46 5.23 3.15
C SER A 203 -8.15 5.83 2.64
N GLY A 204 -7.65 5.33 1.51
CA GLY A 204 -6.39 5.74 0.92
C GLY A 204 -6.43 5.73 -0.61
N ARG A 205 -5.33 6.12 -1.25
CA ARG A 205 -5.21 6.21 -2.72
C ARG A 205 -5.26 4.85 -3.42
N GLY A 206 -5.02 3.75 -2.70
CA GLY A 206 -5.00 2.40 -3.24
C GLY A 206 -4.62 1.38 -2.19
N GLU A 207 -4.66 0.10 -2.56
CA GLU A 207 -4.35 -1.00 -1.65
C GLU A 207 -2.91 -1.00 -1.15
N LEU A 208 -1.94 -0.61 -2.00
CA LEU A 208 -0.53 -0.50 -1.61
C LEU A 208 -0.33 0.57 -0.53
N HIS A 209 -1.01 1.72 -0.65
CA HIS A 209 -0.95 2.80 0.34
C HIS A 209 -1.42 2.31 1.72
N LEU A 210 -2.55 1.62 1.78
CA LEU A 210 -3.08 1.04 3.02
C LEU A 210 -2.23 -0.14 3.51
N GLY A 211 -1.70 -0.95 2.60
CA GLY A 211 -0.78 -2.07 2.92
C GLY A 211 0.50 -1.60 3.61
N ILE A 212 1.10 -0.50 3.14
CA ILE A 212 2.28 0.10 3.77
C ILE A 212 1.95 0.60 5.19
N LEU A 213 0.81 1.25 5.38
CA LEU A 213 0.36 1.68 6.70
C LEU A 213 0.21 0.49 7.66
N ILE A 214 -0.46 -0.57 7.22
CA ILE A 214 -0.65 -1.79 8.02
C ILE A 214 0.71 -2.42 8.37
N GLU A 215 1.63 -2.52 7.42
CA GLU A 215 2.97 -3.09 7.64
C GLU A 215 3.80 -2.24 8.61
N ASN A 216 3.72 -0.91 8.54
CA ASN A 216 4.37 -0.02 9.49
C ASN A 216 3.81 -0.23 10.90
N MET A 217 2.49 -0.24 11.05
CA MET A 217 1.83 -0.54 12.34
C MET A 217 2.27 -1.90 12.90
N ARG A 218 2.32 -2.94 12.03
CA ARG A 218 2.80 -4.27 12.40
C ARG A 218 4.21 -4.24 12.98
N ARG A 219 5.15 -3.53 12.31
CA ARG A 219 6.56 -3.39 12.75
C ARG A 219 6.70 -2.57 14.04
N GLU A 220 5.80 -1.64 14.28
CA GLU A 220 5.73 -0.85 15.51
C GLU A 220 5.16 -1.64 16.71
N GLY A 221 4.65 -2.86 16.48
CA GLY A 221 4.14 -3.75 17.53
C GLY A 221 2.62 -3.74 17.69
N TYR A 222 1.87 -3.19 16.73
CA TYR A 222 0.41 -3.23 16.73
C TYR A 222 -0.11 -4.59 16.28
N GLU A 223 -1.24 -4.97 16.87
CA GLU A 223 -2.05 -6.12 16.47
C GLU A 223 -3.44 -5.64 16.11
N LEU A 224 -3.92 -5.99 14.92
CA LEU A 224 -5.22 -5.60 14.40
C LEU A 224 -5.75 -6.65 13.42
N ALA A 225 -7.03 -6.54 13.09
CA ALA A 225 -7.62 -7.28 11.98
C ALA A 225 -8.11 -6.30 10.91
N VAL A 226 -7.93 -6.66 9.64
CA VAL A 226 -8.29 -5.79 8.51
C VAL A 226 -9.20 -6.52 7.53
N SER A 227 -10.14 -5.78 6.93
CA SER A 227 -11.06 -6.29 5.91
C SER A 227 -10.40 -6.31 4.53
N ARG A 228 -11.09 -6.93 3.57
CA ARG A 228 -10.77 -6.79 2.16
C ARG A 228 -10.82 -5.32 1.74
N PRO A 229 -9.91 -4.87 0.84
CA PRO A 229 -10.01 -3.56 0.20
C PRO A 229 -11.30 -3.45 -0.63
N GLU A 230 -11.98 -2.31 -0.51
CA GLU A 230 -13.18 -1.99 -1.28
C GLU A 230 -12.99 -0.63 -1.96
N VAL A 231 -13.49 -0.47 -3.19
CA VAL A 231 -13.44 0.83 -3.88
C VAL A 231 -14.51 1.76 -3.32
N ILE A 232 -14.19 3.04 -3.28
CA ILE A 232 -15.11 4.09 -2.86
C ILE A 232 -16.00 4.45 -4.04
N LEU A 233 -17.30 4.21 -3.90
CA LEU A 233 -18.30 4.63 -4.88
C LEU A 233 -18.75 6.05 -4.58
N LYS A 234 -19.06 6.81 -5.64
CA LYS A 234 -19.64 8.15 -5.56
C LYS A 234 -21.01 8.16 -6.26
N GLU A 235 -21.90 9.01 -5.79
CA GLU A 235 -23.12 9.33 -6.53
C GLU A 235 -23.02 10.71 -7.14
N GLU A 236 -23.12 10.79 -8.44
CA GLU A 236 -23.11 12.04 -9.18
C GLU A 236 -24.28 12.07 -10.16
N ASN A 237 -25.10 13.12 -10.09
CA ASN A 237 -26.32 13.29 -10.91
C ASN A 237 -27.31 12.10 -10.84
N GLY A 238 -27.33 11.35 -9.73
CA GLY A 238 -28.21 10.18 -9.55
C GLY A 238 -27.67 8.89 -10.17
N GLU A 239 -26.43 8.89 -10.66
CA GLU A 239 -25.74 7.72 -11.16
C GLU A 239 -24.59 7.34 -10.22
N THR A 240 -24.47 6.04 -9.93
CA THR A 240 -23.34 5.51 -9.16
C THR A 240 -22.10 5.48 -10.03
N GLN A 241 -21.01 6.06 -9.54
CA GLN A 241 -19.70 6.07 -10.18
C GLN A 241 -18.69 5.27 -9.37
N GLU A 242 -17.75 4.66 -10.08
CA GLU A 242 -16.61 3.95 -9.52
C GLU A 242 -15.29 4.53 -10.05
N PRO A 243 -14.18 4.40 -9.29
CA PRO A 243 -12.87 4.88 -9.77
C PRO A 243 -12.34 3.97 -10.87
N TYR A 244 -11.75 4.59 -11.89
CA TYR A 244 -11.03 3.94 -12.99
C TYR A 244 -9.55 4.25 -12.93
N GLU A 245 -8.76 3.32 -13.41
CA GLU A 245 -7.32 3.45 -13.49
C GLU A 245 -6.83 3.20 -14.91
N THR A 246 -5.79 3.94 -15.30
CA THR A 246 -4.99 3.59 -16.46
C THR A 246 -4.01 2.50 -16.05
N LEU A 247 -4.04 1.39 -16.75
CA LEU A 247 -3.19 0.22 -16.52
C LEU A 247 -2.27 0.03 -17.72
N THR A 248 -0.96 0.04 -17.48
CA THR A 248 0.06 -0.30 -18.47
C THR A 248 0.71 -1.63 -18.13
N ILE A 249 0.74 -2.52 -19.08
CA ILE A 249 1.38 -3.83 -18.99
C ILE A 249 2.49 -3.93 -20.03
N ASP A 250 3.65 -4.45 -19.61
CA ASP A 250 4.75 -4.85 -20.48
C ASP A 250 5.04 -6.33 -20.22
N CYS A 251 4.85 -7.17 -21.23
CA CYS A 251 5.01 -8.62 -21.10
C CYS A 251 5.54 -9.25 -22.39
N GLU A 252 5.95 -10.52 -22.30
CA GLU A 252 6.29 -11.31 -23.48
C GLU A 252 5.03 -11.60 -24.31
N GLU A 253 5.13 -11.57 -25.63
CA GLU A 253 4.00 -11.77 -26.57
C GLU A 253 3.24 -13.08 -26.32
N GLN A 254 3.93 -14.14 -25.87
CA GLN A 254 3.29 -15.42 -25.56
C GLN A 254 2.25 -15.34 -24.44
N HIS A 255 2.34 -14.37 -23.52
CA HIS A 255 1.41 -14.18 -22.39
C HIS A 255 0.26 -13.24 -22.73
N GLN A 256 0.32 -12.51 -23.85
CA GLN A 256 -0.66 -11.49 -24.24
C GLN A 256 -2.10 -12.02 -24.22
N GLY A 257 -2.35 -13.18 -24.83
CA GLY A 257 -3.71 -13.73 -24.97
C GLY A 257 -4.37 -14.01 -23.62
N SER A 258 -3.66 -14.65 -22.69
CA SER A 258 -4.17 -14.96 -21.34
C SER A 258 -4.39 -13.70 -20.51
N ILE A 259 -3.53 -12.70 -20.63
CA ILE A 259 -3.66 -11.42 -19.95
C ILE A 259 -4.89 -10.66 -20.45
N MET A 260 -5.08 -10.56 -21.76
CA MET A 260 -6.24 -9.91 -22.37
C MET A 260 -7.56 -10.58 -21.96
N GLU A 261 -7.59 -11.90 -21.92
CA GLU A 261 -8.76 -12.65 -21.46
C GLU A 261 -9.12 -12.33 -20.00
N GLN A 262 -8.13 -12.38 -19.09
CA GLN A 262 -8.37 -12.10 -17.67
C GLN A 262 -8.76 -10.64 -17.43
N LEU A 263 -8.14 -9.69 -18.13
CA LEU A 263 -8.51 -8.27 -18.02
C LEU A 263 -9.91 -7.99 -18.61
N GLY A 264 -10.30 -8.67 -19.69
CA GLY A 264 -11.65 -8.60 -20.22
C GLY A 264 -12.72 -9.06 -19.22
N LEU A 265 -12.47 -10.16 -18.48
CA LEU A 265 -13.32 -10.61 -17.38
C LEU A 265 -13.41 -9.59 -16.23
N ARG A 266 -12.37 -8.79 -16.05
CA ARG A 266 -12.28 -7.72 -15.06
C ARG A 266 -12.77 -6.35 -15.58
N LYS A 267 -13.44 -6.33 -16.74
CA LYS A 267 -14.04 -5.13 -17.37
C LYS A 267 -13.03 -4.07 -17.82
N ALA A 268 -11.79 -4.46 -18.07
CA ALA A 268 -10.81 -3.57 -18.68
C ALA A 268 -11.13 -3.32 -20.17
N GLU A 269 -10.85 -2.11 -20.61
CA GLU A 269 -10.94 -1.67 -22.00
C GLU A 269 -9.53 -1.35 -22.51
N MET A 270 -9.09 -2.05 -23.56
CA MET A 270 -7.79 -1.80 -24.17
C MET A 270 -7.81 -0.47 -24.93
N THR A 271 -6.82 0.37 -24.68
CA THR A 271 -6.68 1.68 -25.31
C THR A 271 -5.57 1.71 -26.35
N ASP A 272 -4.46 1.00 -26.11
CA ASP A 272 -3.33 0.91 -27.04
C ASP A 272 -2.59 -0.41 -26.90
N MET A 273 -1.88 -0.80 -27.98
CA MET A 273 -1.00 -1.97 -27.99
C MET A 273 0.17 -1.75 -28.92
N SER A 274 1.38 -1.83 -28.38
CA SER A 274 2.63 -1.52 -29.08
C SER A 274 3.64 -2.64 -28.91
N PRO A 275 3.81 -3.55 -29.89
CA PRO A 275 4.87 -4.56 -29.87
C PRO A 275 6.24 -3.91 -30.14
N ASP A 276 7.28 -4.39 -29.44
CA ASP A 276 8.66 -3.90 -29.60
C ASP A 276 9.40 -4.54 -30.78
N GLY A 277 8.81 -5.53 -31.44
CA GLY A 277 9.42 -6.32 -32.52
C GLY A 277 10.55 -7.24 -32.07
N LYS A 278 10.75 -7.41 -30.74
CA LYS A 278 11.78 -8.27 -30.13
C LYS A 278 11.18 -9.34 -29.22
N GLY A 279 9.86 -9.51 -29.25
CA GLY A 279 9.14 -10.54 -28.49
C GLY A 279 8.46 -10.01 -27.23
N ARG A 280 8.44 -8.70 -27.01
CA ARG A 280 7.67 -8.06 -25.93
C ARG A 280 6.59 -7.14 -26.50
N VAL A 281 5.54 -6.96 -25.73
CA VAL A 281 4.41 -6.09 -26.07
C VAL A 281 4.05 -5.24 -24.86
N ARG A 282 3.85 -3.94 -25.12
CA ARG A 282 3.23 -3.02 -24.19
C ARG A 282 1.75 -2.87 -24.54
N ILE A 283 0.90 -2.97 -23.52
CA ILE A 283 -0.54 -2.88 -23.68
C ILE A 283 -1.07 -1.91 -22.62
N ASP A 284 -1.84 -0.92 -23.06
CA ASP A 284 -2.47 0.07 -22.17
C ASP A 284 -3.99 -0.18 -22.10
N PHE A 285 -4.55 -0.07 -20.88
CA PHE A 285 -5.97 -0.30 -20.60
C PHE A 285 -6.51 0.81 -19.70
N VAL A 286 -7.83 1.00 -19.76
CA VAL A 286 -8.62 1.66 -18.72
C VAL A 286 -9.46 0.58 -18.02
N ILE A 287 -9.37 0.51 -16.70
CA ILE A 287 -9.98 -0.56 -15.90
C ILE A 287 -10.63 0.02 -14.63
N PRO A 288 -11.82 -0.46 -14.19
CA PRO A 288 -12.31 -0.15 -12.86
C PRO A 288 -11.31 -0.57 -11.78
N SER A 289 -11.00 0.30 -10.82
CA SER A 289 -9.99 0.00 -9.77
C SER A 289 -10.27 -1.30 -9.02
N ARG A 290 -11.54 -1.67 -8.80
CA ARG A 290 -11.91 -2.97 -8.22
C ARG A 290 -11.49 -4.17 -9.08
N GLY A 291 -11.27 -3.98 -10.37
CA GLY A 291 -10.75 -5.01 -11.28
C GLY A 291 -9.27 -5.30 -11.09
N LEU A 292 -8.52 -4.39 -10.47
CA LEU A 292 -7.11 -4.57 -10.16
C LEU A 292 -6.87 -5.30 -8.84
N ILE A 293 -7.84 -5.26 -7.91
CA ILE A 293 -7.74 -5.97 -6.63
C ILE A 293 -7.49 -7.46 -6.89
N GLY A 294 -6.36 -7.97 -6.39
CA GLY A 294 -5.92 -9.36 -6.57
C GLY A 294 -5.40 -9.71 -7.98
N PHE A 295 -5.27 -8.74 -8.89
CA PHE A 295 -4.78 -9.01 -10.24
C PHE A 295 -3.25 -9.11 -10.31
N GLN A 296 -2.52 -8.38 -9.48
CA GLN A 296 -1.06 -8.36 -9.52
C GLN A 296 -0.46 -9.75 -9.28
N THR A 297 -0.92 -10.48 -8.28
CA THR A 297 -0.45 -11.85 -8.00
C THR A 297 -0.80 -12.81 -9.14
N GLU A 298 -2.00 -12.68 -9.73
CA GLU A 298 -2.42 -13.48 -10.89
C GLU A 298 -1.54 -13.17 -12.10
N PHE A 299 -1.28 -11.90 -12.39
CA PHE A 299 -0.43 -11.43 -13.46
C PHE A 299 1.01 -11.92 -13.34
N MET A 300 1.62 -11.82 -12.14
CA MET A 300 2.97 -12.35 -11.90
C MET A 300 3.04 -13.87 -12.13
N THR A 301 1.98 -14.60 -11.78
CA THR A 301 1.89 -16.04 -12.05
C THR A 301 1.77 -16.33 -13.55
N MET A 302 0.91 -15.62 -14.27
CA MET A 302 0.73 -15.78 -15.72
C MET A 302 2.00 -15.47 -16.52
N THR A 303 2.78 -14.49 -16.09
CA THR A 303 4.02 -14.07 -16.76
C THR A 303 5.26 -14.74 -16.21
N SER A 304 5.13 -15.71 -15.29
CA SER A 304 6.26 -16.35 -14.59
C SER A 304 7.24 -15.33 -13.98
N GLY A 305 6.72 -14.15 -13.56
CA GLY A 305 7.50 -13.07 -12.97
C GLY A 305 8.22 -12.15 -13.94
N SER A 306 8.10 -12.35 -15.27
CA SER A 306 8.79 -11.53 -16.29
C SER A 306 8.03 -10.28 -16.70
N GLY A 307 6.73 -10.17 -16.34
CA GLY A 307 5.87 -9.05 -16.70
C GLY A 307 6.06 -7.85 -15.78
N LEU A 308 5.83 -6.66 -16.31
CA LEU A 308 5.78 -5.40 -15.60
C LEU A 308 4.36 -4.86 -15.66
N LEU A 309 3.87 -4.34 -14.54
CA LEU A 309 2.52 -3.80 -14.40
C LEU A 309 2.60 -2.47 -13.68
N TYR A 310 2.00 -1.43 -14.28
CA TYR A 310 1.85 -0.10 -13.71
C TYR A 310 0.41 0.33 -13.80
N HIS A 311 -0.10 0.95 -12.74
CA HIS A 311 -1.42 1.53 -12.77
C HIS A 311 -1.45 2.85 -12.00
N THR A 312 -2.34 3.74 -12.41
CA THR A 312 -2.55 5.04 -11.77
C THR A 312 -4.01 5.43 -11.88
N PHE A 313 -4.52 6.13 -10.87
CA PHE A 313 -5.87 6.69 -10.91
C PHE A 313 -6.04 7.61 -12.13
N ASP A 314 -7.16 7.48 -12.82
CA ASP A 314 -7.50 8.28 -13.99
C ASP A 314 -8.72 9.17 -13.70
N HIS A 315 -9.90 8.60 -13.52
CA HIS A 315 -11.14 9.34 -13.29
C HIS A 315 -12.19 8.51 -12.54
N TYR A 316 -13.29 9.15 -12.14
CA TYR A 316 -14.53 8.48 -11.76
C TYR A 316 -15.43 8.34 -12.98
N GLY A 317 -15.96 7.15 -13.22
CA GLY A 317 -16.84 6.83 -14.33
C GLY A 317 -17.99 5.91 -13.92
N PRO A 318 -18.92 5.61 -14.85
CA PRO A 318 -20.12 4.82 -14.56
C PRO A 318 -19.78 3.45 -13.95
N TYR A 319 -20.52 3.06 -12.91
CA TYR A 319 -20.37 1.76 -12.30
C TYR A 319 -20.78 0.64 -13.26
N LYS A 320 -19.83 -0.21 -13.66
CA LYS A 320 -20.06 -1.31 -14.64
C LYS A 320 -20.85 -2.50 -14.08
N GLY A 321 -21.23 -2.46 -12.81
CA GLY A 321 -21.98 -3.53 -12.17
C GLY A 321 -21.23 -4.86 -12.09
N GLY A 322 -21.89 -5.85 -11.50
CA GLY A 322 -21.38 -7.22 -11.39
C GLY A 322 -20.22 -7.40 -10.39
N ILE A 323 -19.93 -8.67 -10.12
CA ILE A 323 -18.81 -9.05 -9.24
C ILE A 323 -17.58 -9.21 -10.10
N ILE A 324 -16.52 -8.46 -9.77
CA ILE A 324 -15.22 -8.51 -10.46
C ILE A 324 -14.16 -8.99 -9.47
N GLY A 325 -13.21 -9.79 -9.93
CA GLY A 325 -12.05 -10.19 -9.15
C GLY A 325 -12.35 -11.09 -7.94
N LYS A 326 -13.49 -11.79 -7.95
CA LYS A 326 -13.79 -12.76 -6.90
C LYS A 326 -12.90 -13.99 -7.02
N ARG A 327 -12.39 -14.47 -5.88
CA ARG A 327 -11.64 -15.72 -5.78
C ARG A 327 -12.47 -16.88 -6.33
N LYS A 328 -11.87 -17.70 -7.22
CA LYS A 328 -12.53 -18.85 -7.84
C LYS A 328 -12.67 -20.03 -6.87
N ASN A 329 -11.72 -20.18 -5.96
CA ASN A 329 -11.63 -21.30 -5.03
C ASN A 329 -12.13 -20.93 -3.64
N GLY A 330 -12.79 -21.86 -2.96
CA GLY A 330 -13.10 -21.74 -1.54
C GLY A 330 -11.87 -21.93 -0.65
N VAL A 331 -12.08 -21.96 0.66
CA VAL A 331 -11.01 -22.13 1.66
C VAL A 331 -11.26 -23.35 2.55
N LEU A 332 -10.16 -23.86 3.12
CA LEU A 332 -10.17 -24.84 4.18
C LEU A 332 -10.21 -24.12 5.53
N ILE A 333 -11.22 -24.37 6.34
CA ILE A 333 -11.48 -23.68 7.61
C ILE A 333 -11.31 -24.66 8.76
N ALA A 334 -10.47 -24.33 9.74
CA ALA A 334 -10.32 -25.15 10.95
C ALA A 334 -11.62 -25.16 11.77
N ASN A 335 -11.99 -26.34 12.29
CA ASN A 335 -13.19 -26.54 13.10
C ASN A 335 -12.94 -26.63 14.60
N ALA A 336 -11.70 -26.51 15.04
CA ALA A 336 -11.33 -26.67 16.45
C ALA A 336 -10.02 -25.96 16.77
N ASN A 337 -9.82 -25.69 18.06
CA ASN A 337 -8.60 -25.07 18.60
C ASN A 337 -7.56 -26.15 18.95
N GLY A 338 -6.29 -25.95 18.61
CA GLY A 338 -5.19 -26.84 18.97
C GLY A 338 -4.05 -26.80 17.99
N LYS A 339 -3.15 -27.81 18.07
CA LYS A 339 -1.98 -27.91 17.18
C LYS A 339 -2.24 -28.84 16.01
N ALA A 340 -1.94 -28.38 14.83
CA ALA A 340 -2.09 -29.16 13.60
C ALA A 340 -1.16 -30.39 13.60
N LEU A 341 -1.70 -31.54 13.25
CA LEU A 341 -0.98 -32.83 13.26
C LEU A 341 -0.67 -33.31 11.83
N THR A 342 0.51 -33.91 11.65
CA THR A 342 0.98 -34.42 10.35
C THR A 342 -0.06 -35.28 9.65
N ASN A 343 -0.67 -36.25 10.35
CA ASN A 343 -1.66 -37.14 9.75
C ASN A 343 -2.90 -36.42 9.21
N ALA A 344 -3.39 -35.39 9.94
CA ALA A 344 -4.48 -34.57 9.47
C ALA A 344 -4.09 -33.78 8.22
N LEU A 345 -2.95 -33.08 8.27
CA LEU A 345 -2.45 -32.27 7.17
C LEU A 345 -2.16 -33.10 5.92
N PHE A 346 -1.63 -34.32 6.07
CA PHE A 346 -1.39 -35.24 4.97
C PHE A 346 -2.69 -35.56 4.21
N ASN A 347 -3.77 -35.84 4.93
CA ASN A 347 -5.07 -36.06 4.30
C ASN A 347 -5.71 -34.79 3.74
N LEU A 348 -5.43 -33.63 4.33
CA LEU A 348 -5.99 -32.34 3.88
C LEU A 348 -5.30 -31.79 2.64
N GLN A 349 -4.04 -32.12 2.38
CA GLN A 349 -3.34 -31.69 1.16
C GLN A 349 -3.95 -32.27 -0.13
N GLU A 350 -4.72 -33.37 -0.05
CA GLU A 350 -5.52 -33.88 -1.17
C GLU A 350 -6.71 -32.98 -1.51
N ARG A 351 -7.16 -32.15 -0.55
CA ARG A 351 -8.28 -31.24 -0.68
C ARG A 351 -7.90 -29.86 -1.14
N GLY A 352 -6.60 -29.54 -1.06
CA GLY A 352 -6.11 -28.23 -1.45
C GLY A 352 -4.72 -27.93 -0.93
N ARG A 353 -4.27 -26.70 -1.11
CA ARG A 353 -2.94 -26.22 -0.69
C ARG A 353 -3.03 -25.58 0.69
N LEU A 354 -2.15 -25.96 1.60
CA LEU A 354 -2.17 -25.52 3.00
C LEU A 354 -1.34 -24.27 3.23
N PHE A 355 -1.76 -23.44 4.20
CA PHE A 355 -1.02 -22.28 4.72
C PHE A 355 -0.24 -22.59 5.98
N ILE A 356 -0.50 -23.75 6.60
CA ILE A 356 0.07 -24.17 7.88
C ILE A 356 0.83 -25.48 7.73
N GLY A 357 1.84 -25.65 8.58
CA GLY A 357 2.61 -26.90 8.74
C GLY A 357 2.28 -27.62 10.04
N HIS A 358 2.97 -28.73 10.26
CA HIS A 358 2.87 -29.50 11.50
C HIS A 358 3.22 -28.65 12.73
N GLY A 359 2.46 -28.83 13.81
CA GLY A 359 2.69 -28.17 15.09
C GLY A 359 2.20 -26.73 15.18
N VAL A 360 1.73 -26.14 14.07
CA VAL A 360 1.14 -24.78 14.08
C VAL A 360 -0.16 -24.80 14.88
N GLU A 361 -0.31 -23.81 15.77
CA GLU A 361 -1.56 -23.62 16.50
C GLU A 361 -2.64 -23.05 15.59
N VAL A 362 -3.83 -23.59 15.68
CA VAL A 362 -5.00 -23.16 14.93
C VAL A 362 -6.20 -22.96 15.86
N TYR A 363 -7.17 -22.18 15.43
CA TYR A 363 -8.44 -21.99 16.14
C TYR A 363 -9.63 -22.15 15.19
N GLU A 364 -10.81 -22.42 15.74
CA GLU A 364 -12.04 -22.52 14.97
C GLU A 364 -12.32 -21.25 14.18
N GLY A 365 -12.53 -21.38 12.87
CA GLY A 365 -12.75 -20.25 11.97
C GLY A 365 -11.47 -19.71 11.31
N MET A 366 -10.28 -20.19 11.70
CA MET A 366 -9.03 -19.87 11.02
C MET A 366 -8.99 -20.52 9.65
N VAL A 367 -8.61 -19.77 8.61
CA VAL A 367 -8.40 -20.26 7.25
C VAL A 367 -7.01 -20.88 7.17
N ILE A 368 -6.95 -22.17 6.89
CA ILE A 368 -5.70 -22.95 6.94
C ILE A 368 -5.24 -23.44 5.56
N GLY A 369 -5.95 -23.08 4.50
CA GLY A 369 -5.56 -23.44 3.13
C GLY A 369 -6.58 -23.03 2.09
N ILE A 370 -6.20 -23.20 0.82
CA ILE A 370 -7.06 -23.01 -0.36
C ILE A 370 -7.72 -24.32 -0.67
N HIS A 371 -9.05 -24.35 -0.81
CA HIS A 371 -9.77 -25.53 -1.26
C HIS A 371 -9.63 -25.69 -2.78
N SER A 372 -9.53 -26.91 -3.26
CA SER A 372 -9.45 -27.21 -4.71
C SER A 372 -10.76 -26.97 -5.45
N ARG A 373 -11.88 -26.78 -4.73
CA ARG A 373 -13.22 -26.48 -5.26
C ARG A 373 -13.62 -25.04 -4.92
N ASP A 374 -14.73 -24.61 -5.49
CA ASP A 374 -15.28 -23.24 -5.34
C ASP A 374 -15.97 -22.96 -4.00
N ASN A 375 -16.26 -24.02 -3.20
CA ASN A 375 -16.92 -23.90 -1.90
C ASN A 375 -15.94 -24.00 -0.73
N ASP A 376 -16.28 -23.32 0.35
CA ASP A 376 -15.56 -23.45 1.63
C ASP A 376 -15.79 -24.82 2.25
N LEU A 377 -14.75 -25.34 2.89
CA LEU A 377 -14.79 -26.63 3.56
C LEU A 377 -14.26 -26.52 4.99
N THR A 378 -15.11 -26.82 5.96
CA THR A 378 -14.71 -26.92 7.37
C THR A 378 -14.04 -28.27 7.63
N VAL A 379 -12.81 -28.23 8.17
CA VAL A 379 -11.95 -29.40 8.29
C VAL A 379 -11.31 -29.52 9.69
N ASN A 380 -10.91 -30.74 10.05
CA ASN A 380 -10.21 -31.00 11.31
C ASN A 380 -8.71 -31.19 11.08
N ALA A 381 -7.92 -30.18 11.47
CA ALA A 381 -6.45 -30.22 11.40
C ALA A 381 -5.79 -30.96 12.58
N LEU A 382 -6.56 -31.40 13.58
CA LEU A 382 -6.07 -31.97 14.83
C LEU A 382 -6.21 -33.50 14.88
N LYS A 383 -6.76 -34.12 13.84
CA LYS A 383 -7.04 -35.56 13.82
C LYS A 383 -5.73 -36.38 13.81
N GLY A 384 -5.41 -37.02 14.92
CA GLY A 384 -4.30 -37.95 15.03
C GLY A 384 -4.49 -39.25 14.24
N LYS A 385 -3.43 -39.98 14.04
CA LYS A 385 -3.48 -41.35 13.49
C LYS A 385 -4.21 -42.24 14.50
N GLN A 386 -5.28 -42.91 14.06
CA GLN A 386 -5.91 -43.94 14.88
C GLN A 386 -4.93 -45.11 14.96
N LEU A 387 -4.58 -45.53 16.18
CA LEU A 387 -3.79 -46.72 16.41
C LEU A 387 -4.60 -47.95 15.98
N THR A 388 -4.33 -48.44 14.80
CA THR A 388 -4.84 -49.75 14.35
C THR A 388 -3.94 -50.84 14.86
N ASN A 389 -4.51 -52.00 15.22
CA ASN A 389 -3.91 -53.15 15.87
C ASN A 389 -2.52 -53.54 15.35
N VAL A 390 -1.74 -54.04 16.28
CA VAL A 390 -0.32 -54.38 16.39
C VAL A 390 0.32 -55.18 15.22
N ARG A 391 -0.41 -55.57 14.18
CA ARG A 391 0.13 -56.44 13.11
C ARG A 391 0.73 -55.71 11.89
N ALA A 392 0.68 -54.39 11.84
CA ALA A 392 1.20 -53.58 10.73
C ALA A 392 2.34 -52.63 11.13
N SER A 393 3.13 -52.96 12.14
CA SER A 393 4.22 -52.12 12.66
C SER A 393 5.47 -52.05 11.76
N GLY A 394 5.44 -52.67 10.58
CA GLY A 394 6.58 -52.74 9.67
C GLY A 394 6.54 -51.80 8.45
N THR A 395 5.43 -51.10 8.21
CA THR A 395 5.27 -50.23 7.03
C THR A 395 4.65 -48.85 7.41
N ASP A 396 5.33 -48.12 8.30
CA ASP A 396 5.04 -46.70 8.45
C ASP A 396 5.72 -45.97 7.28
N GLU A 397 4.99 -45.82 6.16
CA GLU A 397 5.42 -44.93 5.09
C GLU A 397 5.54 -43.51 5.66
N ALA A 398 6.71 -42.90 5.44
CA ALA A 398 6.93 -41.52 5.85
C ALA A 398 5.93 -40.59 5.17
N GLN A 399 5.03 -39.97 5.94
CA GLN A 399 4.05 -39.01 5.43
C GLN A 399 4.76 -37.72 5.04
N THR A 400 4.95 -37.51 3.75
CA THR A 400 5.58 -36.29 3.22
C THR A 400 4.52 -35.19 3.07
N LEU A 401 4.74 -34.05 3.75
CA LEU A 401 3.90 -32.88 3.61
C LEU A 401 4.46 -31.95 2.52
N VAL A 402 3.60 -31.45 1.67
CA VAL A 402 3.94 -30.34 0.75
C VAL A 402 4.20 -29.09 1.59
N PRO A 403 5.27 -28.33 1.32
CA PRO A 403 5.55 -27.09 2.05
C PRO A 403 4.35 -26.13 2.01
N PRO A 404 3.96 -25.53 3.15
CA PRO A 404 2.84 -24.61 3.20
C PRO A 404 3.14 -23.33 2.44
N ILE A 405 2.10 -22.73 1.87
CA ILE A 405 2.18 -21.39 1.28
C ILE A 405 2.30 -20.39 2.42
N LYS A 406 3.36 -19.59 2.41
CA LYS A 406 3.51 -18.42 3.29
C LYS A 406 3.09 -17.19 2.51
N MET A 407 2.01 -16.56 2.92
CA MET A 407 1.53 -15.32 2.30
C MET A 407 2.21 -14.11 2.92
N SER A 408 2.60 -13.14 2.07
CA SER A 408 2.89 -11.78 2.53
C SER A 408 1.59 -11.08 2.94
N LEU A 409 1.69 -9.90 3.55
CA LEU A 409 0.53 -9.08 3.89
C LEU A 409 -0.29 -8.75 2.63
N GLU A 410 0.37 -8.28 1.58
CA GLU A 410 -0.25 -7.93 0.29
C GLU A 410 -0.99 -9.13 -0.29
N GLN A 411 -0.34 -10.29 -0.36
CA GLN A 411 -0.95 -11.52 -0.86
C GLN A 411 -2.18 -11.94 -0.03
N ALA A 412 -2.13 -11.74 1.28
CA ALA A 412 -3.26 -12.05 2.15
C ALA A 412 -4.44 -11.09 1.93
N LEU A 413 -4.17 -9.79 1.77
CA LEU A 413 -5.18 -8.76 1.47
C LEU A 413 -5.86 -8.99 0.12
N GLU A 414 -5.09 -9.37 -0.90
CA GLU A 414 -5.61 -9.72 -2.21
C GLU A 414 -6.43 -11.02 -2.20
N PHE A 415 -6.03 -11.97 -1.34
CA PHE A 415 -6.63 -13.30 -1.30
C PHE A 415 -8.00 -13.36 -0.62
N ILE A 416 -8.22 -12.57 0.45
CA ILE A 416 -9.43 -12.68 1.29
C ILE A 416 -10.71 -12.30 0.54
N ASP A 417 -11.82 -12.93 0.94
CA ASP A 417 -13.17 -12.59 0.48
C ASP A 417 -13.91 -11.71 1.52
N ASP A 418 -15.11 -11.25 1.18
CA ASP A 418 -15.89 -10.27 1.96
C ASP A 418 -16.27 -10.78 3.37
N ASP A 419 -16.33 -12.09 3.58
CA ASP A 419 -16.63 -12.73 4.86
C ASP A 419 -15.38 -13.10 5.68
N GLU A 420 -14.20 -12.65 5.24
CA GLU A 420 -12.90 -12.94 5.83
C GLU A 420 -12.22 -11.68 6.36
N LEU A 421 -11.23 -11.88 7.21
CA LEU A 421 -10.33 -10.86 7.74
C LEU A 421 -8.89 -11.36 7.70
N VAL A 422 -7.94 -10.43 7.52
CA VAL A 422 -6.54 -10.69 7.79
C VAL A 422 -6.24 -10.26 9.23
N GLU A 423 -5.78 -11.18 10.04
CA GLU A 423 -5.24 -10.94 11.37
C GLU A 423 -3.76 -10.61 11.23
N VAL A 424 -3.40 -9.38 11.57
CA VAL A 424 -2.04 -8.82 11.44
C VAL A 424 -1.45 -8.63 12.82
N THR A 425 -0.33 -9.28 13.07
CA THR A 425 0.45 -9.17 14.32
C THR A 425 1.92 -8.95 13.99
N PRO A 426 2.76 -8.52 14.95
CA PRO A 426 4.20 -8.39 14.73
C PRO A 426 4.86 -9.66 14.18
N GLU A 427 4.38 -10.84 14.58
CA GLU A 427 5.00 -12.13 14.27
C GLU A 427 4.27 -12.89 13.15
N SER A 428 2.96 -12.68 12.98
CA SER A 428 2.12 -13.53 12.14
C SER A 428 1.15 -12.75 11.26
N ILE A 429 0.87 -13.31 10.08
CA ILE A 429 -0.23 -12.92 9.21
C ILE A 429 -1.11 -14.16 9.06
N ARG A 430 -2.35 -14.08 9.56
CA ARG A 430 -3.33 -15.17 9.54
C ARG A 430 -4.62 -14.71 8.89
N ILE A 431 -5.28 -15.60 8.18
CA ILE A 431 -6.59 -15.33 7.59
C ILE A 431 -7.65 -16.05 8.45
N ARG A 432 -8.76 -15.40 8.69
CA ARG A 432 -9.87 -16.00 9.42
C ARG A 432 -11.24 -15.57 8.87
N LYS A 433 -12.25 -16.36 9.15
CA LYS A 433 -13.63 -15.93 8.91
C LYS A 433 -14.05 -14.83 9.90
N LYS A 434 -14.90 -13.90 9.47
CA LYS A 434 -15.54 -12.91 10.36
C LYS A 434 -16.35 -13.60 11.46
N LEU A 435 -17.13 -14.62 11.08
CA LEU A 435 -17.88 -15.50 11.99
C LEU A 435 -17.05 -16.75 12.22
N LEU A 436 -16.53 -16.92 13.45
CA LEU A 436 -15.56 -17.97 13.73
C LEU A 436 -16.20 -19.35 13.81
N THR A 437 -17.37 -19.48 14.45
CA THR A 437 -18.00 -20.78 14.59
C THR A 437 -18.77 -21.23 13.34
N GLU A 438 -18.75 -22.53 13.06
CA GLU A 438 -19.49 -23.09 11.93
C GLU A 438 -21.01 -22.84 12.04
N ASN A 439 -21.53 -22.84 13.27
CA ASN A 439 -22.95 -22.59 13.54
C ASN A 439 -23.36 -21.15 13.19
N GLU A 440 -22.52 -20.15 13.51
CA GLU A 440 -22.77 -18.77 13.12
C GLU A 440 -22.77 -18.60 11.61
N ARG A 441 -21.78 -19.17 10.91
CA ARG A 441 -21.72 -19.15 9.45
C ARG A 441 -22.95 -19.80 8.80
N LYS A 442 -23.38 -20.98 9.28
CA LYS A 442 -24.59 -21.64 8.80
C LYS A 442 -25.87 -20.84 9.08
N ARG A 443 -25.94 -20.14 10.22
CA ARG A 443 -27.07 -19.28 10.53
C ARG A 443 -27.10 -18.04 9.62
N ALA A 444 -25.96 -17.41 9.40
CA ALA A 444 -25.83 -16.25 8.52
C ALA A 444 -26.19 -16.60 7.05
N SER A 445 -25.78 -17.77 6.56
CA SER A 445 -26.11 -18.21 5.19
C SER A 445 -27.60 -18.50 4.95
N ARG A 446 -28.38 -18.74 6.02
CA ARG A 446 -29.83 -19.00 5.97
C ARG A 446 -30.67 -17.74 6.19
N ALA A 447 -30.06 -16.66 6.65
CA ALA A 447 -30.75 -15.38 6.79
C ALA A 447 -31.11 -14.82 5.41
N PRO A 448 -32.35 -14.29 5.21
CA PRO A 448 -32.68 -13.64 3.95
C PRO A 448 -31.72 -12.49 3.70
N LYS A 449 -31.18 -12.41 2.48
CA LYS A 449 -30.40 -11.25 2.05
C LYS A 449 -31.34 -10.05 2.01
N SER A 450 -31.19 -9.12 2.98
CA SER A 450 -31.92 -7.85 3.01
C SER A 450 -31.46 -6.91 1.91
#